data_fb93b9cd1f462aa97a5c2aeb6282c822
#
_entry.id   fb93b9cd1f462aa97a5c2aeb6282c822
#
_cell.length_a   1.000
_cell.length_b   1.000
_cell.length_c   1.000
_cell.angle_alpha   90.00
_cell.angle_beta   90.00
_cell.angle_gamma   90.00
#
_symmetry.space_group_name_H-M   'P 1'
#
loop_
_entity.id
_entity.type
_entity.pdbx_description
1 polymer ?
#
loop_
_entity_poly.entity_id
_entity_poly.type
_entity_poly.pdbx_seq_one_letter_code
_entity_poly.pdbx_strand_id
1 'polypeptide(L)'
;MNNQKHEDNNTKGISFGEEALFDPLASIYDEWFEEEGQIIFAIEVKAFREILSSLPKPWIEIGVGSGRFAQALGIKAGLDPSVNLLELAKKRGIDAFLAKGEQQPFDKGSFKTAFLIVTFCFVNSPIEVLKETYRILSPDGKIVLGLVLRDTTWGKYYERKKQEGHRFYKYAEFYSYDEVTELLGQAGFFVEKAISTLFQPPGKVEQVELPRRGLHHDAGFVIITAGKNK
;
A
#
# COMPACT_ATOMS: atom_id res chain seq x y z
N MET A 1 -43.09 -28.24 28.17
CA MET A 1 -42.28 -27.05 28.43
C MET A 1 -40.96 -27.24 27.71
N ASN A 2 -40.92 -26.82 26.45
CA ASN A 2 -39.74 -26.89 25.58
C ASN A 2 -39.17 -25.50 25.40
N ASN A 3 -38.01 -25.28 25.98
CA ASN A 3 -37.18 -24.10 25.71
C ASN A 3 -36.32 -24.35 24.47
N GLN A 4 -36.71 -23.80 23.34
CA GLN A 4 -35.82 -23.67 22.15
C GLN A 4 -34.96 -22.42 22.34
N LYS A 5 -33.66 -22.63 22.50
CA LYS A 5 -32.66 -21.56 22.33
C LYS A 5 -32.48 -21.28 20.87
N HIS A 6 -32.74 -20.04 20.47
CA HIS A 6 -32.28 -19.51 19.19
C HIS A 6 -30.75 -19.28 19.26
N GLU A 7 -30.02 -20.07 18.52
CA GLU A 7 -28.62 -19.79 18.18
C GLU A 7 -28.60 -18.92 16.92
N ASP A 8 -28.24 -17.66 17.09
CA ASP A 8 -27.94 -16.76 15.98
C ASP A 8 -26.58 -17.15 15.36
N ASN A 9 -26.63 -18.04 14.37
CA ASN A 9 -25.50 -18.36 13.49
C ASN A 9 -25.51 -17.40 12.28
N ASN A 10 -24.85 -16.28 12.39
CA ASN A 10 -24.53 -15.44 11.22
C ASN A 10 -23.05 -15.04 11.19
N THR A 11 -22.15 -16.01 11.28
CA THR A 11 -20.78 -15.90 10.84
C THR A 11 -20.67 -16.58 9.49
N LYS A 12 -20.94 -15.84 8.39
CA LYS A 12 -20.51 -16.26 7.06
C LYS A 12 -18.99 -16.29 7.07
N GLY A 13 -18.44 -17.51 7.21
CA GLY A 13 -17.03 -17.79 7.25
C GLY A 13 -16.34 -17.26 5.98
N ILE A 14 -15.42 -16.33 6.17
CA ILE A 14 -14.39 -16.03 5.17
C ILE A 14 -13.56 -17.29 5.08
N SER A 15 -13.60 -17.95 3.91
CA SER A 15 -12.72 -19.09 3.60
C SER A 15 -11.28 -18.57 3.53
N PHE A 16 -10.51 -18.75 4.59
CA PHE A 16 -9.07 -18.53 4.60
C PHE A 16 -8.35 -19.73 3.95
N GLY A 17 -8.54 -19.92 2.63
CA GLY A 17 -8.06 -21.08 1.89
C GLY A 17 -6.72 -20.92 1.18
N GLU A 18 -6.11 -19.75 1.21
CA GLU A 18 -4.78 -19.49 0.67
C GLU A 18 -3.95 -18.74 1.71
N GLU A 19 -2.80 -19.31 2.07
CA GLU A 19 -1.81 -18.66 2.92
C GLU A 19 -1.41 -17.32 2.26
N ALA A 20 -1.43 -16.23 3.03
CA ALA A 20 -1.08 -14.93 2.50
C ALA A 20 0.38 -14.95 2.02
N LEU A 21 0.62 -14.41 0.84
CA LEU A 21 1.88 -14.45 0.10
C LEU A 21 3.13 -14.15 0.95
N PHE A 22 3.01 -13.19 1.88
CA PHE A 22 4.10 -12.73 2.73
C PHE A 22 4.13 -13.38 4.11
N ASP A 23 3.19 -14.25 4.48
CA ASP A 23 3.17 -14.87 5.79
C ASP A 23 4.46 -15.63 6.11
N PRO A 24 4.96 -16.55 5.26
CA PRO A 24 6.20 -17.27 5.52
C PRO A 24 7.45 -16.38 5.41
N LEU A 25 7.34 -15.17 4.89
CA LEU A 25 8.44 -14.25 4.62
C LEU A 25 8.44 -13.02 5.55
N ALA A 26 7.52 -12.95 6.52
CA ALA A 26 7.27 -11.75 7.31
C ALA A 26 8.52 -11.21 8.02
N SER A 27 9.30 -12.06 8.68
CA SER A 27 10.55 -11.64 9.37
C SER A 27 11.56 -11.09 8.40
N ILE A 28 11.83 -11.82 7.31
CA ILE A 28 12.81 -11.42 6.30
C ILE A 28 12.41 -10.13 5.58
N TYR A 29 11.09 -9.96 5.36
CA TYR A 29 10.55 -8.72 4.80
C TYR A 29 10.77 -7.54 5.75
N ASP A 30 10.54 -7.74 7.04
CA ASP A 30 10.71 -6.68 8.03
C ASP A 30 12.18 -6.32 8.27
N GLU A 31 13.08 -7.29 8.29
CA GLU A 31 14.54 -7.11 8.44
C GLU A 31 15.13 -6.28 7.29
N TRP A 32 14.60 -6.43 6.07
CA TRP A 32 15.07 -5.65 4.91
C TRP A 32 15.09 -4.14 5.16
N PHE A 33 14.12 -3.61 5.91
CA PHE A 33 14.04 -2.18 6.23
C PHE A 33 15.13 -1.68 7.18
N GLU A 34 15.78 -2.59 7.91
CA GLU A 34 16.88 -2.27 8.84
C GLU A 34 18.25 -2.50 8.20
N GLU A 35 18.29 -3.23 7.10
CA GLU A 35 19.50 -3.62 6.38
C GLU A 35 19.60 -2.92 5.02
N GLU A 36 19.42 -3.67 3.93
CA GLU A 36 19.60 -3.20 2.56
C GLU A 36 18.63 -2.07 2.17
N GLY A 37 17.43 -2.04 2.73
CA GLY A 37 16.37 -1.09 2.42
C GLY A 37 16.38 0.17 3.27
N GLN A 38 17.24 0.31 4.27
CA GLN A 38 17.18 1.39 5.25
C GLN A 38 17.23 2.78 4.59
N ILE A 39 18.16 3.02 3.68
CA ILE A 39 18.29 4.32 3.01
C ILE A 39 17.13 4.55 2.05
N ILE A 40 16.71 3.51 1.31
CA ILE A 40 15.56 3.58 0.39
C ILE A 40 14.31 3.97 1.16
N PHE A 41 14.02 3.27 2.25
CA PHE A 41 12.90 3.57 3.13
C PHE A 41 12.94 5.01 3.68
N ALA A 42 14.12 5.49 4.09
CA ALA A 42 14.29 6.86 4.57
C ALA A 42 13.99 7.91 3.47
N ILE A 43 14.39 7.64 2.23
CA ILE A 43 14.10 8.49 1.05
C ILE A 43 12.58 8.52 0.79
N GLU A 44 11.93 7.36 0.77
CA GLU A 44 10.50 7.23 0.52
C GLU A 44 9.67 7.90 1.62
N VAL A 45 9.99 7.65 2.90
CA VAL A 45 9.34 8.32 4.04
C VAL A 45 9.48 9.83 3.97
N LYS A 46 10.68 10.34 3.59
CA LYS A 46 10.91 11.77 3.43
C LYS A 46 10.00 12.37 2.34
N ALA A 47 9.83 11.66 1.22
CA ALA A 47 8.94 12.11 0.15
C ALA A 47 7.47 12.12 0.58
N PHE A 48 7.00 11.11 1.32
CA PHE A 48 5.63 11.13 1.89
C PHE A 48 5.41 12.29 2.83
N ARG A 49 6.38 12.65 3.66
CA ARG A 49 6.26 13.76 4.62
C ARG A 49 5.97 15.11 3.97
N GLU A 50 6.37 15.33 2.70
CA GLU A 50 6.05 16.55 1.96
C GLU A 50 4.54 16.76 1.72
N ILE A 51 3.75 15.70 1.78
CA ILE A 51 2.32 15.78 1.48
C ILE A 51 1.43 15.63 2.71
N LEU A 52 1.92 15.10 3.83
CA LEU A 52 1.08 14.73 4.98
C LEU A 52 0.22 15.87 5.51
N SER A 53 0.78 17.09 5.56
CA SER A 53 0.07 18.28 6.08
C SER A 53 -1.16 18.66 5.25
N SER A 54 -1.21 18.24 3.99
CA SER A 54 -2.32 18.52 3.06
C SER A 54 -3.39 17.42 3.01
N LEU A 55 -3.19 16.32 3.75
CA LEU A 55 -4.06 15.14 3.71
C LEU A 55 -5.05 15.16 4.90
N PRO A 56 -6.37 15.06 4.64
CA PRO A 56 -7.36 15.04 5.71
C PRO A 56 -7.34 13.72 6.48
N LYS A 57 -7.62 13.78 7.79
CA LYS A 57 -7.76 12.59 8.67
C LYS A 57 -9.23 12.23 8.88
N PRO A 58 -9.57 10.97 9.23
CA PRO A 58 -8.67 9.87 9.61
C PRO A 58 -7.99 9.16 8.42
N TRP A 59 -6.81 8.56 8.69
CA TRP A 59 -5.98 7.85 7.73
C TRP A 59 -6.00 6.34 7.93
N ILE A 60 -5.87 5.57 6.84
CA ILE A 60 -5.65 4.12 6.83
C ILE A 60 -4.59 3.74 5.81
N GLU A 61 -3.83 2.66 6.07
CA GLU A 61 -2.95 2.03 5.08
C GLU A 61 -3.53 0.67 4.66
N ILE A 62 -3.73 0.49 3.35
CA ILE A 62 -4.18 -0.76 2.72
C ILE A 62 -2.94 -1.53 2.29
N GLY A 63 -2.78 -2.76 2.79
CA GLY A 63 -1.53 -3.50 2.68
C GLY A 63 -0.47 -2.95 3.64
N VAL A 64 -0.84 -2.80 4.91
CA VAL A 64 0.02 -2.17 5.94
C VAL A 64 1.28 -2.98 6.25
N GLY A 65 1.31 -4.26 5.87
CA GLY A 65 2.42 -5.16 6.13
C GLY A 65 2.79 -5.18 7.61
N SER A 66 4.08 -5.07 7.89
CA SER A 66 4.59 -4.98 9.27
C SER A 66 4.40 -3.61 9.94
N GLY A 67 3.78 -2.63 9.26
CA GLY A 67 3.46 -1.31 9.81
C GLY A 67 4.62 -0.31 9.80
N ARG A 68 5.68 -0.55 9.04
CA ARG A 68 6.85 0.34 8.97
C ARG A 68 6.51 1.74 8.45
N PHE A 69 5.79 1.82 7.32
CA PHE A 69 5.34 3.10 6.78
C PHE A 69 4.29 3.74 7.67
N ALA A 70 3.29 2.97 8.12
CA ALA A 70 2.25 3.46 9.03
C ALA A 70 2.87 4.13 10.27
N GLN A 71 3.83 3.47 10.93
CA GLN A 71 4.52 4.01 12.10
C GLN A 71 5.30 5.29 11.76
N ALA A 72 6.10 5.29 10.69
CA ALA A 72 6.95 6.42 10.30
C ALA A 72 6.15 7.67 9.87
N LEU A 73 4.93 7.46 9.33
CA LEU A 73 4.04 8.51 8.84
C LEU A 73 2.94 8.90 9.83
N GLY A 74 2.79 8.15 10.94
CA GLY A 74 1.76 8.40 11.96
C GLY A 74 0.36 7.96 11.55
N ILE A 75 0.24 6.99 10.63
CA ILE A 75 -1.01 6.31 10.29
C ILE A 75 -1.34 5.34 11.42
N LYS A 76 -2.58 5.32 11.88
CA LYS A 76 -2.97 4.55 13.07
C LYS A 76 -3.75 3.28 12.74
N ALA A 77 -4.39 3.21 11.58
CA ALA A 77 -5.16 2.06 11.14
C ALA A 77 -4.54 1.45 9.88
N GLY A 78 -4.60 0.12 9.76
CA GLY A 78 -4.14 -0.56 8.55
C GLY A 78 -4.75 -1.95 8.39
N LEU A 79 -4.82 -2.45 7.17
CA LEU A 79 -5.22 -3.82 6.88
C LEU A 79 -4.16 -4.54 6.04
N ASP A 80 -4.07 -5.85 6.24
CA ASP A 80 -3.19 -6.74 5.48
C ASP A 80 -3.75 -8.17 5.52
N PRO A 81 -3.57 -9.00 4.49
CA PRO A 81 -3.97 -10.41 4.53
C PRO A 81 -3.01 -11.31 5.35
N SER A 82 -1.80 -10.86 5.69
CA SER A 82 -0.80 -11.63 6.42
C SER A 82 -0.96 -11.48 7.93
N VAL A 83 -1.28 -12.57 8.62
CA VAL A 83 -1.37 -12.61 10.09
C VAL A 83 -0.03 -12.28 10.73
N ASN A 84 1.06 -12.84 10.20
CA ASN A 84 2.40 -12.66 10.75
C ASN A 84 2.90 -11.21 10.62
N LEU A 85 2.62 -10.54 9.49
CA LEU A 85 2.93 -9.12 9.32
C LEU A 85 2.09 -8.24 10.25
N LEU A 86 0.79 -8.55 10.41
CA LEU A 86 -0.10 -7.79 11.29
C LEU A 86 0.31 -7.88 12.76
N GLU A 87 0.90 -8.99 13.21
CA GLU A 87 1.45 -9.08 14.55
C GLU A 87 2.60 -8.07 14.77
N LEU A 88 3.44 -7.87 13.76
CA LEU A 88 4.50 -6.85 13.81
C LEU A 88 3.91 -5.44 13.78
N ALA A 89 2.90 -5.19 12.96
CA ALA A 89 2.20 -3.90 12.90
C ALA A 89 1.56 -3.55 14.24
N LYS A 90 0.90 -4.50 14.90
CA LYS A 90 0.33 -4.31 16.25
C LYS A 90 1.39 -3.96 17.29
N LYS A 91 2.57 -4.61 17.27
CA LYS A 91 3.69 -4.25 18.14
C LYS A 91 4.19 -2.83 17.91
N ARG A 92 3.99 -2.26 16.70
CA ARG A 92 4.29 -0.85 16.34
C ARG A 92 3.16 0.12 16.68
N GLY A 93 2.09 -0.34 17.33
CA GLY A 93 0.96 0.48 17.76
C GLY A 93 -0.01 0.85 16.65
N ILE A 94 -0.14 -0.03 15.64
CA ILE A 94 -1.12 0.11 14.57
C ILE A 94 -2.36 -0.72 14.89
N ASP A 95 -3.55 -0.14 14.72
CA ASP A 95 -4.83 -0.84 14.73
C ASP A 95 -4.93 -1.65 13.44
N ALA A 96 -4.51 -2.92 13.51
CA ALA A 96 -4.28 -3.77 12.35
C ALA A 96 -5.41 -4.78 12.16
N PHE A 97 -6.00 -4.80 10.95
CA PHE A 97 -7.16 -5.59 10.57
C PHE A 97 -6.77 -6.66 9.55
N LEU A 98 -7.19 -7.90 9.80
CA LEU A 98 -6.96 -9.01 8.87
C LEU A 98 -7.99 -8.96 7.74
N ALA A 99 -7.57 -8.53 6.55
CA ALA A 99 -8.43 -8.46 5.37
C ALA A 99 -7.60 -8.34 4.08
N LYS A 100 -8.21 -8.71 2.94
CA LYS A 100 -7.67 -8.41 1.61
C LYS A 100 -8.09 -6.99 1.19
N GLY A 101 -7.25 -6.32 0.39
CA GLY A 101 -7.53 -4.98 -0.12
C GLY A 101 -8.79 -4.91 -1.00
N GLU A 102 -9.14 -6.03 -1.66
CA GLU A 102 -10.34 -6.20 -2.48
C GLU A 102 -11.64 -6.29 -1.66
N GLN A 103 -11.56 -6.50 -0.33
CA GLN A 103 -12.71 -6.68 0.55
C GLN A 103 -12.43 -6.08 1.92
N GLN A 104 -12.65 -4.78 2.03
CA GLN A 104 -12.27 -3.99 3.21
C GLN A 104 -13.40 -3.98 4.25
N PRO A 105 -13.14 -4.35 5.54
CA PRO A 105 -14.16 -4.54 6.56
C PRO A 105 -14.59 -3.22 7.23
N PHE A 106 -14.74 -2.15 6.46
CA PHE A 106 -15.11 -0.83 6.97
C PHE A 106 -16.37 -0.30 6.29
N ASP A 107 -17.12 0.52 6.99
CA ASP A 107 -18.28 1.21 6.45
C ASP A 107 -17.88 2.25 5.40
N LYS A 108 -18.84 2.59 4.53
CA LYS A 108 -18.67 3.66 3.54
C LYS A 108 -18.33 4.99 4.23
N GLY A 109 -17.27 5.64 3.77
CA GLY A 109 -16.89 6.97 4.25
C GLY A 109 -16.16 6.99 5.60
N SER A 110 -15.68 5.84 6.09
CA SER A 110 -14.99 5.73 7.40
C SER A 110 -13.67 6.50 7.46
N PHE A 111 -13.03 6.72 6.32
CA PHE A 111 -11.72 7.37 6.26
C PHE A 111 -11.72 8.58 5.31
N LYS A 112 -10.76 9.48 5.50
CA LYS A 112 -10.54 10.62 4.61
C LYS A 112 -9.30 10.50 3.75
N THR A 113 -8.31 9.71 4.16
CA THR A 113 -7.16 9.37 3.32
C THR A 113 -6.81 7.90 3.47
N ALA A 114 -6.64 7.21 2.34
CA ALA A 114 -6.14 5.85 2.26
C ALA A 114 -4.78 5.85 1.56
N PHE A 115 -3.83 5.12 2.12
CA PHE A 115 -2.49 4.91 1.58
C PHE A 115 -2.37 3.48 1.06
N LEU A 116 -1.74 3.30 -0.11
CA LEU A 116 -1.25 2.03 -0.63
C LEU A 116 0.23 2.22 -0.96
N ILE A 117 1.12 1.77 -0.08
CA ILE A 117 2.56 1.99 -0.20
C ILE A 117 3.24 0.67 -0.53
N VAL A 118 3.83 0.57 -1.72
CA VAL A 118 4.45 -0.67 -2.26
C VAL A 118 3.50 -1.88 -2.22
N THR A 119 2.20 -1.64 -2.24
CA THR A 119 1.15 -2.66 -2.11
C THR A 119 0.49 -2.97 -3.45
N PHE A 120 0.29 -1.94 -4.27
CA PHE A 120 -0.47 -2.02 -5.51
C PHE A 120 0.04 -3.08 -6.50
N CYS A 121 1.34 -3.37 -6.46
CA CYS A 121 1.97 -4.40 -7.28
C CYS A 121 1.77 -5.84 -6.77
N PHE A 122 1.18 -6.05 -5.60
CA PHE A 122 0.98 -7.37 -4.99
C PHE A 122 -0.48 -7.78 -4.83
N VAL A 123 -1.43 -6.92 -5.21
CA VAL A 123 -2.86 -7.22 -5.10
C VAL A 123 -3.35 -8.04 -6.30
N ASN A 124 -4.33 -8.92 -6.10
CA ASN A 124 -4.85 -9.76 -7.18
C ASN A 124 -5.70 -8.98 -8.18
N SER A 125 -6.47 -8.01 -7.70
CA SER A 125 -7.33 -7.17 -8.53
C SER A 125 -7.19 -5.69 -8.14
N PRO A 126 -6.26 -4.94 -8.77
CA PRO A 126 -6.07 -3.51 -8.48
C PRO A 126 -7.35 -2.69 -8.59
N ILE A 127 -8.17 -2.97 -9.60
CA ILE A 127 -9.42 -2.23 -9.79
C ILE A 127 -10.42 -2.47 -8.65
N GLU A 128 -10.52 -3.68 -8.11
CA GLU A 128 -11.41 -3.95 -6.97
C GLU A 128 -10.87 -3.32 -5.68
N VAL A 129 -9.55 -3.34 -5.47
CA VAL A 129 -8.92 -2.60 -4.34
C VAL A 129 -9.23 -1.11 -4.42
N LEU A 130 -9.11 -0.50 -5.61
CA LEU A 130 -9.41 0.91 -5.80
C LEU A 130 -10.90 1.23 -5.57
N LYS A 131 -11.83 0.37 -6.04
CA LYS A 131 -13.28 0.54 -5.81
C LYS A 131 -13.64 0.41 -4.32
N GLU A 132 -13.06 -0.56 -3.61
CA GLU A 132 -13.26 -0.71 -2.17
C GLU A 132 -12.67 0.49 -1.41
N THR A 133 -11.47 0.94 -1.80
CA THR A 133 -10.86 2.15 -1.24
C THR A 133 -11.74 3.38 -1.51
N TYR A 134 -12.31 3.50 -2.72
CA TYR A 134 -13.29 4.56 -3.02
C TYR A 134 -14.49 4.48 -2.10
N ARG A 135 -15.02 3.29 -1.82
CA ARG A 135 -16.18 3.08 -0.95
C ARG A 135 -15.94 3.53 0.49
N ILE A 136 -14.78 3.18 1.06
CA ILE A 136 -14.45 3.51 2.46
C ILE A 136 -14.01 4.97 2.67
N LEU A 137 -13.67 5.67 1.60
CA LEU A 137 -13.33 7.08 1.66
C LEU A 137 -14.56 7.98 1.67
N SER A 138 -14.52 9.07 2.46
CA SER A 138 -15.51 10.14 2.45
C SER A 138 -15.60 10.83 1.08
N PRO A 139 -16.65 11.62 0.80
CA PRO A 139 -16.81 12.29 -0.50
C PRO A 139 -15.63 13.18 -0.92
N ASP A 140 -14.97 13.82 0.05
CA ASP A 140 -13.77 14.65 -0.12
C ASP A 140 -12.47 13.86 0.14
N GLY A 141 -12.56 12.53 0.17
CA GLY A 141 -11.46 11.64 0.50
C GLY A 141 -10.39 11.56 -0.58
N LYS A 142 -9.19 11.19 -0.16
CA LYS A 142 -8.01 11.07 -1.02
C LYS A 142 -7.39 9.69 -0.92
N ILE A 143 -6.87 9.22 -2.05
CA ILE A 143 -6.00 8.05 -2.11
C ILE A 143 -4.55 8.50 -2.39
N VAL A 144 -3.60 7.86 -1.75
CA VAL A 144 -2.16 8.11 -1.92
C VAL A 144 -1.50 6.79 -2.27
N LEU A 145 -0.97 6.69 -3.48
CA LEU A 145 -0.24 5.51 -3.95
C LEU A 145 1.26 5.79 -3.89
N GLY A 146 2.06 4.88 -3.34
CA GLY A 146 3.51 4.88 -3.41
C GLY A 146 3.99 3.72 -4.27
N LEU A 147 4.62 4.00 -5.41
CA LEU A 147 4.84 3.03 -6.49
C LEU A 147 6.25 3.07 -7.05
N VAL A 148 6.77 1.91 -7.42
CA VAL A 148 7.81 1.77 -8.43
C VAL A 148 7.14 1.56 -9.78
N LEU A 149 7.34 2.48 -10.71
CA LEU A 149 6.73 2.39 -12.04
C LEU A 149 7.56 1.50 -12.99
N ARG A 150 6.87 0.64 -13.76
CA ARG A 150 7.50 -0.34 -14.67
C ARG A 150 8.52 0.26 -15.62
N ASP A 151 8.23 1.44 -16.17
CA ASP A 151 9.02 2.04 -17.24
C ASP A 151 10.29 2.75 -16.75
N THR A 152 10.51 2.82 -15.45
CA THR A 152 11.68 3.45 -14.83
C THR A 152 12.88 2.50 -14.76
N THR A 153 14.05 3.04 -14.44
CA THR A 153 15.27 2.22 -14.20
C THR A 153 15.05 1.21 -13.06
N TRP A 154 14.38 1.62 -11.99
CA TRP A 154 14.05 0.76 -10.86
C TRP A 154 12.98 -0.28 -11.22
N GLY A 155 11.95 0.08 -11.99
CA GLY A 155 10.96 -0.87 -12.48
C GLY A 155 11.60 -1.98 -13.30
N LYS A 156 12.48 -1.62 -14.25
CA LYS A 156 13.25 -2.58 -15.05
C LYS A 156 14.20 -3.45 -14.21
N TYR A 157 14.75 -2.90 -13.13
CA TYR A 157 15.57 -3.66 -12.18
C TYR A 157 14.73 -4.71 -11.45
N TYR A 158 13.54 -4.33 -10.93
CA TYR A 158 12.68 -5.25 -10.21
C TYR A 158 12.00 -6.28 -11.14
N GLU A 159 11.67 -5.91 -12.38
CA GLU A 159 11.21 -6.87 -13.40
C GLU A 159 12.24 -7.95 -13.67
N ARG A 160 13.52 -7.59 -13.73
CA ARG A 160 14.64 -8.55 -13.85
C ARG A 160 14.72 -9.46 -12.62
N LYS A 161 14.60 -8.89 -11.41
CA LYS A 161 14.53 -9.67 -10.17
C LYS A 161 13.34 -10.64 -10.16
N LYS A 162 12.19 -10.24 -10.71
CA LYS A 162 11.03 -11.10 -10.90
C LYS A 162 11.38 -12.30 -11.79
N GLN A 163 12.00 -12.05 -12.93
CA GLN A 163 12.40 -13.10 -13.88
C GLN A 163 13.47 -14.06 -13.30
N GLU A 164 14.34 -13.55 -12.43
CA GLU A 164 15.33 -14.33 -11.67
C GLU A 164 14.72 -15.14 -10.51
N GLY A 165 13.39 -15.06 -10.29
CA GLY A 165 12.68 -15.79 -9.24
C GLY A 165 12.91 -15.24 -7.84
N HIS A 166 13.20 -13.95 -7.70
CA HIS A 166 13.41 -13.31 -6.39
C HIS A 166 12.21 -13.53 -5.45
N ARG A 167 12.50 -13.89 -4.20
CA ARG A 167 11.50 -14.35 -3.21
C ARG A 167 10.26 -13.44 -3.03
N PHE A 168 10.41 -12.12 -3.17
CA PHE A 168 9.30 -11.16 -3.10
C PHE A 168 8.78 -10.80 -4.50
N TYR A 169 9.68 -10.34 -5.39
CA TYR A 169 9.30 -9.71 -6.64
C TYR A 169 8.73 -10.69 -7.68
N LYS A 170 8.96 -12.00 -7.55
CA LYS A 170 8.34 -13.00 -8.45
C LYS A 170 6.80 -12.94 -8.51
N TYR A 171 6.19 -12.33 -7.50
CA TYR A 171 4.74 -12.15 -7.39
C TYR A 171 4.27 -10.73 -7.74
N ALA A 172 5.22 -9.80 -7.96
CA ALA A 172 4.88 -8.42 -8.23
C ALA A 172 4.41 -8.21 -9.68
N GLU A 173 3.40 -7.36 -9.86
CA GLU A 173 2.99 -6.84 -11.16
C GLU A 173 3.23 -5.33 -11.17
N PHE A 174 4.15 -4.87 -12.03
CA PHE A 174 4.49 -3.45 -12.10
C PHE A 174 3.68 -2.77 -13.19
N TYR A 175 3.21 -1.57 -12.91
CA TYR A 175 2.37 -0.76 -13.80
C TYR A 175 3.13 0.47 -14.29
N SER A 176 2.81 0.93 -15.50
CA SER A 176 3.21 2.26 -15.96
C SER A 176 2.38 3.35 -15.28
N TYR A 177 2.81 4.59 -15.38
CA TYR A 177 2.02 5.72 -14.87
C TYR A 177 0.65 5.83 -15.53
N ASP A 178 0.58 5.62 -16.84
CA ASP A 178 -0.67 5.69 -17.60
C ASP A 178 -1.66 4.60 -17.18
N GLU A 179 -1.20 3.37 -17.01
CA GLU A 179 -2.04 2.26 -16.51
C GLU A 179 -2.58 2.55 -15.10
N VAL A 180 -1.76 3.09 -14.19
CA VAL A 180 -2.21 3.47 -12.85
C VAL A 180 -3.26 4.58 -12.92
N THR A 181 -3.04 5.61 -13.75
CA THR A 181 -3.99 6.72 -13.87
C THR A 181 -5.30 6.30 -14.52
N GLU A 182 -5.25 5.39 -15.48
CA GLU A 182 -6.45 4.78 -16.10
C GLU A 182 -7.27 4.00 -15.06
N LEU A 183 -6.62 3.12 -14.28
CA LEU A 183 -7.27 2.35 -13.20
C LEU A 183 -7.88 3.26 -12.13
N LEU A 184 -7.17 4.33 -11.73
CA LEU A 184 -7.71 5.36 -10.83
C LEU A 184 -8.97 6.00 -11.40
N GLY A 185 -8.94 6.39 -12.69
CA GLY A 185 -10.09 6.96 -13.39
C GLY A 185 -11.29 6.02 -13.45
N GLN A 186 -11.07 4.73 -13.78
CA GLN A 186 -12.09 3.69 -13.79
C GLN A 186 -12.73 3.46 -12.41
N ALA A 187 -11.97 3.64 -11.34
CA ALA A 187 -12.45 3.54 -9.96
C ALA A 187 -13.13 4.82 -9.44
N GLY A 188 -13.15 5.92 -10.22
CA GLY A 188 -13.78 7.18 -9.85
C GLY A 188 -12.84 8.18 -9.16
N PHE A 189 -11.53 8.03 -9.30
CA PHE A 189 -10.54 8.97 -8.81
C PHE A 189 -9.98 9.84 -9.95
N PHE A 190 -9.53 11.04 -9.62
CA PHE A 190 -8.73 11.89 -10.51
C PHE A 190 -7.40 12.24 -9.87
N VAL A 191 -6.32 12.19 -10.63
CA VAL A 191 -4.98 12.50 -10.15
C VAL A 191 -4.85 14.01 -9.92
N GLU A 192 -4.43 14.40 -8.72
CA GLU A 192 -4.22 15.79 -8.33
C GLU A 192 -2.76 16.21 -8.45
N LYS A 193 -1.85 15.32 -8.02
CA LYS A 193 -0.41 15.61 -7.99
C LYS A 193 0.41 14.34 -7.94
N ALA A 194 1.67 14.46 -8.37
CA ALA A 194 2.69 13.45 -8.19
C ALA A 194 3.93 14.07 -7.50
N ILE A 195 4.69 13.23 -6.81
CA ILE A 195 6.02 13.52 -6.27
C ILE A 195 6.91 12.34 -6.63
N SER A 196 8.08 12.63 -7.14
CA SER A 196 9.08 11.64 -7.53
C SER A 196 10.29 11.68 -6.60
N THR A 197 10.85 10.52 -6.31
CA THR A 197 12.04 10.36 -5.49
C THR A 197 12.85 9.13 -5.90
N LEU A 198 13.96 8.84 -5.22
CA LEU A 198 14.82 7.69 -5.50
C LEU A 198 15.46 7.80 -6.91
N PHE A 199 16.23 8.88 -7.12
CA PHE A 199 16.91 9.15 -8.39
C PHE A 199 18.26 8.43 -8.53
N GLN A 200 18.83 7.97 -7.41
CA GLN A 200 20.04 7.15 -7.43
C GLN A 200 19.72 5.76 -8.00
N PRO A 201 20.60 5.18 -8.83
CA PRO A 201 20.31 3.89 -9.47
C PRO A 201 20.30 2.73 -8.46
N PRO A 202 19.60 1.61 -8.80
CA PRO A 202 19.62 0.40 -7.97
C PRO A 202 21.03 -0.10 -7.66
N GLY A 203 21.26 -0.44 -6.37
CA GLY A 203 22.55 -0.90 -5.88
C GLY A 203 23.62 0.20 -5.68
N LYS A 204 23.24 1.48 -5.87
CA LYS A 204 24.10 2.64 -5.69
C LYS A 204 23.42 3.77 -4.91
N VAL A 205 22.49 3.41 -4.01
CA VAL A 205 21.83 4.38 -3.14
C VAL A 205 22.69 4.58 -1.91
N GLU A 206 23.33 5.74 -1.82
CA GLU A 206 24.35 6.02 -0.79
C GLU A 206 23.92 7.09 0.20
N GLN A 207 22.93 7.92 -0.16
CA GLN A 207 22.49 9.05 0.68
C GLN A 207 21.02 9.34 0.52
N VAL A 208 20.42 9.92 1.58
CA VAL A 208 19.04 10.41 1.54
C VAL A 208 18.97 11.66 0.66
N GLU A 209 18.10 11.64 -0.32
CA GLU A 209 17.90 12.72 -1.28
C GLU A 209 16.57 13.48 -1.07
N LEU A 210 16.42 14.61 -1.75
CA LEU A 210 15.18 15.39 -1.73
C LEU A 210 14.24 14.92 -2.84
N PRO A 211 12.94 14.79 -2.54
CA PRO A 211 11.94 14.52 -3.57
C PRO A 211 11.75 15.72 -4.49
N ARG A 212 11.23 15.47 -5.70
CA ARG A 212 10.88 16.48 -6.69
C ARG A 212 9.39 16.43 -7.00
N ARG A 213 8.75 17.57 -7.14
CA ARG A 213 7.35 17.66 -7.55
C ARG A 213 7.18 17.27 -9.01
N GLY A 214 6.05 16.61 -9.30
CA GLY A 214 5.72 16.11 -10.62
C GLY A 214 6.20 14.68 -10.88
N LEU A 215 5.84 14.17 -12.05
CA LEU A 215 6.31 12.89 -12.56
C LEU A 215 7.66 13.08 -13.22
N HIS A 216 8.65 12.32 -12.79
CA HIS A 216 9.99 12.27 -13.36
C HIS A 216 10.32 10.84 -13.78
N HIS A 217 10.63 10.61 -15.06
CA HIS A 217 10.88 9.27 -15.60
C HIS A 217 12.20 8.64 -15.15
N ASP A 218 13.12 9.44 -14.59
CA ASP A 218 14.38 9.01 -13.99
C ASP A 218 14.24 8.62 -12.51
N ALA A 219 13.05 8.83 -11.91
CA ALA A 219 12.78 8.46 -10.52
C ALA A 219 12.55 6.96 -10.36
N GLY A 220 12.99 6.41 -9.23
CA GLY A 220 12.73 5.02 -8.85
C GLY A 220 11.41 4.83 -8.11
N PHE A 221 10.91 5.88 -7.47
CA PHE A 221 9.68 5.83 -6.69
C PHE A 221 8.82 7.07 -6.94
N VAL A 222 7.52 6.86 -7.11
CA VAL A 222 6.55 7.94 -7.35
C VAL A 222 5.41 7.84 -6.36
N ILE A 223 5.05 8.98 -5.78
CA ILE A 223 3.86 9.14 -4.94
C ILE A 223 2.80 9.86 -5.76
N ILE A 224 1.65 9.21 -5.96
CA ILE A 224 0.48 9.77 -6.65
C ILE A 224 -0.59 10.06 -5.62
N THR A 225 -1.08 11.29 -5.57
CA THR A 225 -2.26 11.68 -4.79
C THR A 225 -3.43 11.90 -5.74
N ALA A 226 -4.56 11.24 -5.45
CA ALA A 226 -5.78 11.39 -6.22
C ALA A 226 -6.98 11.65 -5.30
N GLY A 227 -7.91 12.47 -5.77
CA GLY A 227 -9.18 12.78 -5.11
C GLY A 227 -10.33 11.99 -5.72
N LYS A 228 -11.46 11.90 -5.01
CA LYS A 228 -12.69 11.34 -5.56
C LYS A 228 -13.31 12.31 -6.56
N ASN A 229 -13.80 11.79 -7.69
CA ASN A 229 -14.62 12.57 -8.62
C ASN A 229 -15.89 13.07 -7.90
N LYS A 230 -16.24 14.33 -8.16
CA LYS A 230 -17.46 14.95 -7.63
C LYS A 230 -18.70 14.44 -8.34
#